data_d1f38a37bf63ee4463c43813fd60f1bb
#
_entry.id   d1f38a37bf63ee4463c43813fd60f1bb
#
_cell.length_a   1.000
_cell.length_b   1.000
_cell.length_c   1.000
_cell.angle_alpha   90.00
_cell.angle_beta   90.00
_cell.angle_gamma   90.00
#
_symmetry.space_group_name_H-M   'P 1'
#
loop_
_entity.id
_entity.type
_entity.pdbx_description
1 polymer ?
#
loop_
_entity_poly.entity_id
_entity_poly.type
_entity_poly.pdbx_seq_one_letter_code
_entity_poly.pdbx_strand_id
1 'polypeptide(L)'
;MKQAPLQDATLEALAAHVFAEIRALSPDSAGVSRPAFSGIETKVLDWLAEFARAEGLCVEEDAGRNLLFCLPEHAGAARWVLIGSHVDSVPMGGNYDGLAGVVAGLMVLIRAARGGRGLACPVKCLAMRGEESAWFGACYLGSKMLTGQLPAEDLAAPHRGDGRSLAAHLEDLGIDTAPLAARQPICDLDRVEEYLELHIEQGPLLVERGLPAAVVSGIRGNFRHRLIRCIGQAGHSGAVPRAYRHDPVLAFAELMHRLDDTWDHLLRTGRDLVLTSGIVGTDAQSHAIARIPDMLGFSLDIR
;
A
#
# COMPACT_ATOMS: atom_id res chain seq x y z
N MET A 1 -4.30 13.65 25.63
CA MET A 1 -5.42 13.27 26.54
C MET A 1 -5.29 11.79 26.79
N LYS A 2 -5.23 11.31 28.06
CA LYS A 2 -5.24 9.87 28.35
C LYS A 2 -6.61 9.32 27.95
N GLN A 3 -6.64 8.41 26.99
CA GLN A 3 -7.86 7.68 26.62
C GLN A 3 -8.29 6.83 27.83
N ALA A 4 -9.56 6.94 28.23
CA ALA A 4 -10.11 6.00 29.21
C ALA A 4 -10.25 4.63 28.54
N PRO A 5 -9.90 3.53 29.21
CA PRO A 5 -10.05 2.19 28.64
C PRO A 5 -11.54 1.93 28.33
N LEU A 6 -11.82 1.49 27.11
CA LEU A 6 -13.14 1.04 26.67
C LEU A 6 -13.39 -0.40 27.16
N GLN A 7 -13.24 -0.64 28.47
CA GLN A 7 -13.16 -1.99 29.08
C GLN A 7 -14.36 -2.88 28.77
N ASP A 8 -15.54 -2.29 28.56
CA ASP A 8 -16.78 -3.05 28.29
C ASP A 8 -17.17 -3.06 26.81
N ALA A 9 -16.35 -2.46 25.92
CA ALA A 9 -16.65 -2.41 24.50
C ALA A 9 -16.39 -3.77 23.82
N THR A 10 -17.28 -4.17 22.90
CA THR A 10 -17.03 -5.33 22.03
C THR A 10 -15.83 -5.08 21.11
N LEU A 11 -15.21 -6.15 20.59
CA LEU A 11 -14.10 -6.03 19.65
C LEU A 11 -14.49 -5.27 18.39
N GLU A 12 -15.73 -5.41 17.92
CA GLU A 12 -16.26 -4.65 16.78
C GLU A 12 -16.33 -3.15 17.08
N ALA A 13 -16.83 -2.79 18.27
CA ALA A 13 -16.88 -1.39 18.69
C ALA A 13 -15.48 -0.79 18.84
N LEU A 14 -14.53 -1.57 19.36
CA LEU A 14 -13.12 -1.15 19.45
C LEU A 14 -12.50 -0.95 18.06
N ALA A 15 -12.70 -1.91 17.16
CA ALA A 15 -12.20 -1.79 15.79
C ALA A 15 -12.80 -0.56 15.08
N ALA A 16 -14.11 -0.35 15.22
CA ALA A 16 -14.78 0.82 14.67
C ALA A 16 -14.23 2.13 15.24
N HIS A 17 -13.96 2.16 16.55
CA HIS A 17 -13.35 3.31 17.21
C HIS A 17 -11.95 3.59 16.66
N VAL A 18 -11.08 2.58 16.55
CA VAL A 18 -9.73 2.73 15.98
C VAL A 18 -9.80 3.31 14.57
N PHE A 19 -10.65 2.75 13.69
CA PHE A 19 -10.82 3.27 12.33
C PHE A 19 -11.30 4.71 12.30
N ALA A 20 -12.23 5.10 13.19
CA ALA A 20 -12.73 6.46 13.25
C ALA A 20 -11.66 7.47 13.69
N GLU A 21 -10.90 7.14 14.73
CA GLU A 21 -9.82 8.00 15.24
C GLU A 21 -8.69 8.17 14.22
N ILE A 22 -8.22 7.06 13.60
CA ILE A 22 -7.19 7.12 12.56
C ILE A 22 -7.65 7.93 11.36
N ARG A 23 -8.92 7.81 10.95
CA ARG A 23 -9.51 8.65 9.90
C ARG A 23 -9.48 10.12 10.28
N ALA A 24 -9.79 10.45 11.53
CA ALA A 24 -9.77 11.83 12.03
C ALA A 24 -8.36 12.44 12.07
N LEU A 25 -7.31 11.62 12.23
CA LEU A 25 -5.91 12.05 12.19
C LEU A 25 -5.39 12.29 10.77
N SER A 26 -6.02 11.72 9.76
CA SER A 26 -5.51 11.71 8.38
C SER A 26 -6.56 12.10 7.31
N PRO A 27 -7.43 13.12 7.56
CA PRO A 27 -8.48 13.47 6.60
C PRO A 27 -7.88 14.08 5.33
N ASP A 28 -8.54 13.79 4.20
CA ASP A 28 -8.27 14.43 2.92
C ASP A 28 -9.62 14.76 2.22
N SER A 29 -9.56 15.45 1.09
CA SER A 29 -10.74 15.97 0.36
C SER A 29 -11.75 14.88 -0.03
N ALA A 30 -11.27 13.66 -0.32
CA ALA A 30 -12.11 12.53 -0.78
C ALA A 30 -11.72 11.20 -0.13
N GLY A 31 -11.16 11.19 1.08
CA GLY A 31 -10.73 9.97 1.74
C GLY A 31 -9.76 10.25 2.86
N VAL A 32 -8.68 9.50 2.92
CA VAL A 32 -7.57 9.72 3.85
C VAL A 32 -6.25 9.80 3.11
N SER A 33 -5.28 10.54 3.68
CA SER A 33 -3.91 10.56 3.21
C SER A 33 -2.96 10.39 4.38
N ARG A 34 -2.27 9.25 4.40
CA ARG A 34 -1.20 8.92 5.38
C ARG A 34 0.11 8.73 4.63
N PRO A 35 0.82 9.83 4.30
CA PRO A 35 2.07 9.72 3.56
C PRO A 35 3.09 8.87 4.29
N ALA A 36 3.70 7.93 3.57
CA ALA A 36 4.77 7.10 4.07
C ALA A 36 5.92 7.95 4.66
N PHE A 37 6.43 7.57 5.81
CA PHE A 37 7.53 8.24 6.54
C PHE A 37 7.25 9.72 6.82
N SER A 38 6.01 10.08 7.08
CA SER A 38 5.58 11.45 7.39
C SER A 38 5.20 11.63 8.85
N GLY A 39 5.02 12.91 9.24
CA GLY A 39 4.48 13.26 10.56
C GLY A 39 3.03 12.79 10.76
N ILE A 40 2.23 12.61 9.69
CA ILE A 40 0.86 12.08 9.81
C ILE A 40 0.92 10.59 10.14
N GLU A 41 1.72 9.80 9.41
CA GLU A 41 1.93 8.39 9.70
C GLU A 41 2.46 8.18 11.13
N THR A 42 3.39 9.05 11.57
CA THR A 42 3.92 9.02 12.95
C THR A 42 2.82 9.26 13.98
N LYS A 43 1.95 10.27 13.78
CA LYS A 43 0.81 10.52 14.68
C LYS A 43 -0.14 9.34 14.77
N VAL A 44 -0.35 8.63 13.66
CA VAL A 44 -1.17 7.42 13.63
C VAL A 44 -0.53 6.31 14.47
N LEU A 45 0.77 6.08 14.30
CA LEU A 45 1.51 5.09 15.10
C LEU A 45 1.53 5.46 16.59
N ASP A 46 1.78 6.73 16.93
CA ASP A 46 1.74 7.19 18.30
C ASP A 46 0.36 6.94 18.95
N TRP A 47 -0.71 7.24 18.22
CA TRP A 47 -2.08 6.97 18.68
C TRP A 47 -2.32 5.46 18.89
N LEU A 48 -1.89 4.62 17.95
CA LEU A 48 -1.99 3.16 18.08
C LEU A 48 -1.20 2.63 19.27
N ALA A 49 -0.02 3.19 19.54
CA ALA A 49 0.80 2.84 20.68
C ALA A 49 0.11 3.18 22.02
N GLU A 50 -0.49 4.37 22.13
CA GLU A 50 -1.24 4.78 23.34
C GLU A 50 -2.47 3.90 23.54
N PHE A 51 -3.23 3.63 22.45
CA PHE A 51 -4.39 2.75 22.49
C PHE A 51 -4.02 1.33 22.94
N ALA A 52 -2.98 0.74 22.35
CA ALA A 52 -2.53 -0.61 22.69
C ALA A 52 -2.08 -0.71 24.18
N ARG A 53 -1.34 0.29 24.67
CA ARG A 53 -0.95 0.35 26.09
C ARG A 53 -2.16 0.48 27.02
N ALA A 54 -3.18 1.25 26.65
CA ALA A 54 -4.42 1.38 27.42
C ALA A 54 -5.19 0.05 27.50
N GLU A 55 -5.06 -0.80 26.48
CA GLU A 55 -5.64 -2.14 26.44
C GLU A 55 -4.74 -3.23 27.07
N GLY A 56 -3.64 -2.84 27.70
CA GLY A 56 -2.74 -3.74 28.45
C GLY A 56 -1.70 -4.47 27.59
N LEU A 57 -1.47 -4.02 26.38
CA LEU A 57 -0.45 -4.60 25.50
C LEU A 57 0.92 -3.96 25.71
N CYS A 58 1.98 -4.73 25.51
CA CYS A 58 3.33 -4.22 25.31
C CYS A 58 3.47 -3.60 23.93
N VAL A 59 4.25 -2.52 23.83
CA VAL A 59 4.55 -1.82 22.58
C VAL A 59 6.07 -1.70 22.46
N GLU A 60 6.61 -2.28 21.44
CA GLU A 60 8.03 -2.19 21.07
C GLU A 60 8.13 -1.37 19.77
N GLU A 61 9.23 -0.62 19.62
CA GLU A 61 9.54 0.11 18.38
C GLU A 61 10.85 -0.46 17.80
N ASP A 62 10.88 -0.78 16.51
CA ASP A 62 12.08 -1.24 15.84
C ASP A 62 12.94 -0.08 15.30
N ALA A 63 14.10 -0.41 14.71
CA ALA A 63 15.01 0.60 14.16
C ALA A 63 14.46 1.35 12.93
N GLY A 64 13.41 0.84 12.28
CA GLY A 64 12.66 1.52 11.21
C GLY A 64 11.47 2.31 11.74
N ARG A 65 11.32 2.38 13.07
CA ARG A 65 10.20 3.02 13.77
C ARG A 65 8.84 2.43 13.40
N ASN A 66 8.82 1.14 13.07
CA ASN A 66 7.60 0.36 13.04
C ASN A 66 7.23 -0.03 14.47
N LEU A 67 5.95 -0.27 14.73
CA LEU A 67 5.50 -0.73 16.04
C LEU A 67 5.19 -2.21 16.04
N LEU A 68 5.59 -2.89 17.10
CA LEU A 68 5.22 -4.25 17.40
C LEU A 68 4.44 -4.27 18.71
N PHE A 69 3.26 -4.86 18.68
CA PHE A 69 2.38 -5.03 19.82
C PHE A 69 2.37 -6.49 20.24
N CYS A 70 2.38 -6.79 21.52
CA CYS A 70 2.25 -8.17 22.01
C CYS A 70 1.64 -8.20 23.42
N LEU A 71 1.27 -9.40 23.86
CA LEU A 71 0.95 -9.62 25.27
C LEU A 71 2.21 -9.47 26.11
N PRO A 72 2.11 -8.99 27.38
CA PRO A 72 3.28 -8.83 28.25
C PRO A 72 4.12 -10.10 28.39
N GLU A 73 3.49 -11.27 28.50
CA GLU A 73 4.16 -12.55 28.58
C GLU A 73 4.90 -12.97 27.29
N HIS A 74 4.59 -12.35 26.16
CA HIS A 74 5.24 -12.61 24.87
C HIS A 74 6.39 -11.65 24.52
N ALA A 75 6.60 -10.58 25.28
CA ALA A 75 7.60 -9.56 24.97
C ALA A 75 9.03 -10.16 24.85
N GLY A 76 9.39 -11.09 25.75
CA GLY A 76 10.68 -11.76 25.76
C GLY A 76 10.76 -13.05 24.94
N ALA A 77 9.75 -13.40 24.15
CA ALA A 77 9.73 -14.64 23.40
C ALA A 77 10.90 -14.75 22.43
N ALA A 78 11.52 -15.94 22.34
CA ALA A 78 12.64 -16.18 21.42
C ALA A 78 12.17 -16.23 19.96
N ARG A 79 10.96 -16.74 19.71
CA ARG A 79 10.32 -16.83 18.40
C ARG A 79 8.84 -16.49 18.52
N TRP A 80 8.24 -15.99 17.45
CA TRP A 80 6.84 -15.61 17.41
C TRP A 80 6.25 -15.71 16.01
N VAL A 81 4.92 -15.83 15.95
CA VAL A 81 4.14 -15.57 14.76
C VAL A 81 3.94 -14.05 14.64
N LEU A 82 4.22 -13.48 13.47
CA LEU A 82 4.01 -12.08 13.16
C LEU A 82 2.69 -11.93 12.41
N ILE A 83 1.81 -11.06 12.92
CA ILE A 83 0.56 -10.69 12.24
C ILE A 83 0.56 -9.18 12.03
N GLY A 84 -0.23 -8.66 11.10
CA GLY A 84 -0.33 -7.21 10.90
C GLY A 84 -0.28 -6.81 9.44
N SER A 85 -0.03 -5.54 9.19
CA SER A 85 0.06 -4.92 7.88
C SER A 85 0.67 -3.53 7.98
N HIS A 86 0.43 -2.65 7.00
CA HIS A 86 0.93 -1.28 6.96
C HIS A 86 -0.10 -0.24 7.45
N VAL A 87 0.39 0.96 7.77
CA VAL A 87 -0.44 2.08 8.23
C VAL A 87 -0.52 3.23 7.24
N ASP A 88 0.44 3.37 6.33
CA ASP A 88 0.40 4.38 5.29
C ASP A 88 -0.74 4.13 4.28
N SER A 89 -1.10 5.12 3.51
CA SER A 89 -2.11 5.03 2.45
C SER A 89 -1.72 5.86 1.25
N VAL A 90 -2.28 5.53 0.09
CA VAL A 90 -2.21 6.42 -1.09
C VAL A 90 -2.93 7.75 -0.82
N PRO A 91 -2.62 8.83 -1.59
CA PRO A 91 -3.38 10.08 -1.52
C PRO A 91 -4.87 9.85 -1.79
N MET A 92 -5.74 10.46 -0.98
CA MET A 92 -7.20 10.31 -1.04
C MET A 92 -7.65 8.85 -1.04
N GLY A 93 -6.90 7.99 -0.34
CA GLY A 93 -7.12 6.55 -0.28
C GLY A 93 -8.25 6.14 0.64
N GLY A 94 -8.50 4.81 0.65
CA GLY A 94 -9.40 4.18 1.61
C GLY A 94 -8.81 4.17 3.02
N ASN A 95 -9.67 4.22 4.02
CA ASN A 95 -9.21 4.18 5.42
C ASN A 95 -8.79 2.79 5.89
N TYR A 96 -9.22 1.75 5.18
CA TYR A 96 -9.06 0.36 5.62
C TYR A 96 -7.86 -0.36 5.02
N ASP A 97 -7.32 0.18 3.90
CA ASP A 97 -6.17 -0.39 3.21
C ASP A 97 -4.96 -0.45 4.14
N GLY A 98 -4.35 -1.62 4.28
CA GLY A 98 -3.32 -1.94 5.26
C GLY A 98 -3.79 -1.87 6.71
N LEU A 99 -4.39 -0.75 7.12
CA LEU A 99 -4.85 -0.53 8.48
C LEU A 99 -5.78 -1.65 9.01
N ALA A 100 -6.56 -2.29 8.14
CA ALA A 100 -7.44 -3.40 8.55
C ALA A 100 -6.64 -4.58 9.12
N GLY A 101 -5.48 -4.90 8.55
CA GLY A 101 -4.61 -5.95 9.06
C GLY A 101 -4.00 -5.62 10.42
N VAL A 102 -3.59 -4.38 10.63
CA VAL A 102 -3.10 -3.89 11.92
C VAL A 102 -4.21 -3.94 12.98
N VAL A 103 -5.40 -3.43 12.65
CA VAL A 103 -6.55 -3.44 13.58
C VAL A 103 -6.96 -4.87 13.91
N ALA A 104 -7.04 -5.77 12.92
CA ALA A 104 -7.35 -7.18 13.17
C ALA A 104 -6.32 -7.84 14.10
N GLY A 105 -5.04 -7.59 13.88
CA GLY A 105 -3.97 -8.06 14.76
C GLY A 105 -4.11 -7.55 16.19
N LEU A 106 -4.39 -6.25 16.37
CA LEU A 106 -4.66 -5.67 17.69
C LEU A 106 -5.88 -6.33 18.36
N MET A 107 -6.99 -6.55 17.61
CA MET A 107 -8.19 -7.20 18.16
C MET A 107 -7.91 -8.64 18.61
N VAL A 108 -7.04 -9.39 17.93
CA VAL A 108 -6.58 -10.72 18.35
C VAL A 108 -5.86 -10.64 19.70
N LEU A 109 -4.93 -9.71 19.85
CA LEU A 109 -4.16 -9.54 21.09
C LEU A 109 -5.03 -9.03 22.24
N ILE A 110 -5.89 -8.03 22.01
CA ILE A 110 -6.82 -7.48 23.01
C ILE A 110 -7.81 -8.55 23.49
N ARG A 111 -8.34 -9.38 22.58
CA ARG A 111 -9.20 -10.49 22.97
C ARG A 111 -8.48 -11.45 23.91
N ALA A 112 -7.23 -11.79 23.66
CA ALA A 112 -6.44 -12.64 24.53
C ALA A 112 -6.16 -11.95 25.89
N ALA A 113 -5.75 -10.68 25.90
CA ALA A 113 -5.50 -9.90 27.10
C ALA A 113 -6.72 -9.76 28.01
N ARG A 114 -7.93 -9.67 27.44
CA ARG A 114 -9.21 -9.58 28.17
C ARG A 114 -9.74 -10.93 28.67
N GLY A 115 -8.91 -11.97 28.73
CA GLY A 115 -9.29 -13.29 29.24
C GLY A 115 -10.08 -14.13 28.25
N GLY A 116 -9.99 -13.85 26.94
CA GLY A 116 -10.48 -14.68 25.87
C GLY A 116 -9.67 -15.97 25.73
N ARG A 117 -9.86 -16.69 24.62
CA ARG A 117 -9.05 -17.87 24.32
C ARG A 117 -7.59 -17.48 24.21
N GLY A 118 -6.72 -18.05 25.05
CA GLY A 118 -5.28 -17.83 25.01
C GLY A 118 -4.67 -18.17 23.65
N LEU A 119 -3.55 -17.54 23.33
CA LEU A 119 -2.79 -17.80 22.12
C LEU A 119 -1.95 -19.07 22.32
N ALA A 120 -1.91 -19.94 21.30
CA ALA A 120 -1.18 -21.21 21.35
C ALA A 120 0.36 -21.02 21.27
N CYS A 121 0.80 -19.87 20.76
CA CYS A 121 2.21 -19.50 20.61
C CYS A 121 2.36 -17.98 20.82
N PRO A 122 3.58 -17.49 21.02
CA PRO A 122 3.84 -16.06 21.04
C PRO A 122 3.43 -15.40 19.72
N VAL A 123 2.68 -14.30 19.81
CA VAL A 123 2.21 -13.51 18.65
C VAL A 123 2.63 -12.07 18.86
N LYS A 124 3.17 -11.45 17.80
CA LYS A 124 3.38 -10.00 17.71
C LYS A 124 2.57 -9.42 16.57
N CYS A 125 1.95 -8.27 16.77
CA CYS A 125 1.26 -7.52 15.72
C CYS A 125 2.15 -6.38 15.25
N LEU A 126 2.43 -6.34 13.95
CA LEU A 126 3.23 -5.30 13.29
C LEU A 126 2.32 -4.21 12.72
N ALA A 127 2.60 -2.95 13.04
CA ALA A 127 2.12 -1.79 12.33
C ALA A 127 3.30 -1.19 11.55
N MET A 128 3.35 -1.50 10.26
CA MET A 128 4.48 -1.18 9.38
C MET A 128 4.29 0.16 8.68
N ARG A 129 5.40 0.86 8.41
CA ARG A 129 5.46 2.08 7.61
C ARG A 129 5.76 1.76 6.15
N GLY A 130 5.30 2.64 5.25
CA GLY A 130 5.87 2.77 3.93
C GLY A 130 5.73 1.56 3.01
N GLU A 131 4.53 1.01 2.88
CA GLU A 131 4.24 -0.04 1.88
C GLU A 131 3.98 0.58 0.50
N GLU A 132 3.21 1.68 0.47
CA GLU A 132 2.61 2.26 -0.71
C GLU A 132 3.60 3.00 -1.61
N SER A 133 3.56 2.71 -2.89
CA SER A 133 4.44 3.34 -3.89
C SER A 133 4.10 4.79 -4.21
N ALA A 134 2.95 5.28 -3.78
CA ALA A 134 2.40 6.56 -4.21
C ALA A 134 3.24 7.76 -3.80
N TRP A 135 4.04 7.64 -2.74
CA TRP A 135 4.79 8.76 -2.15
C TRP A 135 6.21 8.88 -2.66
N PHE A 136 6.92 7.77 -2.88
CA PHE A 136 8.32 7.74 -3.33
C PHE A 136 8.50 7.03 -4.68
N GLY A 137 7.43 6.56 -5.31
CA GLY A 137 7.50 5.78 -6.55
C GLY A 137 8.04 4.36 -6.40
N ALA A 138 8.69 4.04 -5.29
CA ALA A 138 9.12 2.71 -4.90
C ALA A 138 8.10 2.13 -3.90
N CYS A 139 7.72 0.86 -4.07
CA CYS A 139 6.80 0.14 -3.20
C CYS A 139 7.55 -0.75 -2.20
N TYR A 140 6.83 -1.14 -1.13
CA TYR A 140 7.33 -2.09 -0.14
C TYR A 140 8.56 -1.60 0.62
N LEU A 141 8.70 -0.29 0.81
CA LEU A 141 9.89 0.29 1.45
C LEU A 141 10.07 -0.25 2.87
N GLY A 142 8.99 -0.30 3.66
CA GLY A 142 9.00 -0.82 5.02
C GLY A 142 9.44 -2.28 5.10
N SER A 143 8.81 -3.16 4.33
CA SER A 143 9.17 -4.58 4.33
C SER A 143 10.56 -4.85 3.75
N LYS A 144 10.99 -4.06 2.75
CA LYS A 144 12.38 -4.12 2.24
C LYS A 144 13.41 -3.73 3.31
N MET A 145 13.10 -2.72 4.15
CA MET A 145 13.94 -2.34 5.29
C MET A 145 13.96 -3.46 6.35
N LEU A 146 12.78 -4.01 6.69
CA LEU A 146 12.67 -5.11 7.64
C LEU A 146 13.53 -6.31 7.23
N THR A 147 13.56 -6.65 5.94
CA THR A 147 14.21 -7.84 5.40
C THR A 147 15.62 -7.61 4.85
N GLY A 148 16.15 -6.39 4.92
CA GLY A 148 17.46 -6.04 4.36
C GLY A 148 17.50 -6.07 2.82
N GLN A 149 16.37 -5.88 2.17
CA GLN A 149 16.25 -5.93 0.70
C GLN A 149 16.04 -4.54 0.06
N LEU A 150 16.19 -3.46 0.85
CA LEU A 150 16.07 -2.12 0.30
C LEU A 150 17.23 -1.83 -0.67
N PRO A 151 16.96 -1.57 -1.97
CA PRO A 151 17.99 -1.13 -2.89
C PRO A 151 18.55 0.23 -2.45
N ALA A 152 19.88 0.39 -2.50
CA ALA A 152 20.50 1.66 -2.06
C ALA A 152 20.01 2.86 -2.89
N GLU A 153 19.67 2.65 -4.15
CA GLU A 153 19.09 3.66 -5.03
C GLU A 153 17.72 4.15 -4.57
N ASP A 154 16.91 3.30 -3.88
CA ASP A 154 15.61 3.71 -3.36
C ASP A 154 15.73 4.77 -2.26
N LEU A 155 16.87 4.87 -1.56
CA LEU A 155 17.13 5.93 -0.58
C LEU A 155 17.17 7.33 -1.22
N ALA A 156 17.50 7.43 -2.52
CA ALA A 156 17.49 8.67 -3.28
C ALA A 156 16.12 8.97 -3.92
N ALA A 157 15.12 8.07 -3.78
CA ALA A 157 13.80 8.24 -4.38
C ALA A 157 13.15 9.55 -3.89
N PRO A 158 12.67 10.42 -4.80
CA PRO A 158 12.09 11.70 -4.41
C PRO A 158 10.67 11.52 -3.90
N HIS A 159 10.34 12.18 -2.80
CA HIS A 159 8.98 12.23 -2.28
C HIS A 159 8.09 13.08 -3.21
N ARG A 160 6.90 12.59 -3.49
CA ARG A 160 5.94 13.22 -4.43
C ARG A 160 5.56 14.65 -4.07
N GLY A 161 5.50 14.98 -2.78
CA GLY A 161 4.99 16.27 -2.31
C GLY A 161 6.05 17.37 -2.24
N ASP A 162 7.24 17.06 -1.71
CA ASP A 162 8.29 18.04 -1.44
C ASP A 162 9.59 17.80 -2.22
N GLY A 163 9.68 16.70 -2.96
CA GLY A 163 10.85 16.35 -3.77
C GLY A 163 12.09 15.91 -2.97
N ARG A 164 12.01 15.86 -1.63
CA ARG A 164 13.12 15.40 -0.78
C ARG A 164 13.30 13.88 -0.93
N SER A 165 14.51 13.41 -0.73
CA SER A 165 14.82 11.98 -0.81
C SER A 165 14.19 11.17 0.33
N LEU A 166 13.97 9.86 0.11
CA LEU A 166 13.57 8.94 1.17
C LEU A 166 14.55 8.99 2.35
N ALA A 167 15.87 9.02 2.10
CA ALA A 167 16.87 9.14 3.14
C ALA A 167 16.62 10.35 4.05
N ALA A 168 16.33 11.53 3.47
CA ALA A 168 16.04 12.73 4.24
C ALA A 168 14.78 12.60 5.12
N HIS A 169 13.74 11.91 4.65
CA HIS A 169 12.55 11.62 5.44
C HIS A 169 12.81 10.64 6.58
N LEU A 170 13.64 9.62 6.33
CA LEU A 170 14.06 8.65 7.35
C LEU A 170 14.91 9.33 8.45
N GLU A 171 15.85 10.19 8.06
CA GLU A 171 16.70 10.97 8.98
C GLU A 171 15.87 11.92 9.85
N ASP A 172 14.87 12.60 9.29
CA ASP A 172 13.93 13.45 10.05
C ASP A 172 13.16 12.65 11.14
N LEU A 173 12.93 11.36 10.90
CA LEU A 173 12.35 10.45 11.87
C LEU A 173 13.39 9.86 12.85
N GLY A 174 14.67 10.18 12.69
CA GLY A 174 15.76 9.63 13.50
C GLY A 174 16.14 8.19 13.13
N ILE A 175 15.80 7.74 11.93
CA ILE A 175 16.18 6.42 11.42
C ILE A 175 17.57 6.51 10.81
N ASP A 176 18.50 5.66 11.27
CA ASP A 176 19.84 5.56 10.69
C ASP A 176 19.78 4.88 9.31
N THR A 177 20.18 5.59 8.29
CA THR A 177 20.16 5.12 6.90
C THR A 177 21.40 4.30 6.52
N ALA A 178 22.49 4.34 7.30
CA ALA A 178 23.71 3.62 6.97
C ALA A 178 23.55 2.08 7.00
N PRO A 179 22.90 1.47 8.02
CA PRO A 179 22.58 0.04 7.99
C PRO A 179 21.66 -0.35 6.82
N LEU A 180 20.71 0.53 6.47
CA LEU A 180 19.77 0.29 5.36
C LEU A 180 20.50 0.29 4.01
N ALA A 181 21.40 1.24 3.79
CA ALA A 181 22.26 1.30 2.60
C ALA A 181 23.16 0.06 2.49
N ALA A 182 23.60 -0.51 3.61
CA ALA A 182 24.36 -1.74 3.70
C ALA A 182 23.46 -3.01 3.61
N ARG A 183 22.15 -2.85 3.39
CA ARG A 183 21.16 -3.93 3.32
C ARG A 183 21.13 -4.81 4.57
N GLN A 184 21.34 -4.22 5.73
CA GLN A 184 21.17 -4.92 7.00
C GLN A 184 19.68 -4.97 7.34
N PRO A 185 19.14 -6.17 7.65
CA PRO A 185 17.74 -6.30 8.04
C PRO A 185 17.50 -5.66 9.41
N ILE A 186 16.38 -4.96 9.55
CA ILE A 186 15.91 -4.43 10.84
C ILE A 186 15.37 -5.57 11.71
N CYS A 187 14.65 -6.52 11.11
CA CYS A 187 14.07 -7.65 11.79
C CYS A 187 15.00 -8.88 11.72
N ASP A 188 15.18 -9.53 12.86
CA ASP A 188 15.78 -10.86 12.90
C ASP A 188 14.73 -11.88 12.42
N LEU A 189 14.79 -12.22 11.13
CA LEU A 189 13.82 -13.10 10.49
C LEU A 189 13.85 -14.53 11.03
N ASP A 190 14.97 -14.99 11.63
CA ASP A 190 15.05 -16.31 12.22
C ASP A 190 14.15 -16.46 13.46
N ARG A 191 13.71 -15.36 14.02
CA ARG A 191 12.76 -15.32 15.14
C ARG A 191 11.30 -15.31 14.68
N VAL A 192 11.02 -15.07 13.40
CA VAL A 192 9.65 -15.05 12.83
C VAL A 192 9.33 -16.45 12.31
N GLU A 193 8.37 -17.12 12.94
CA GLU A 193 7.95 -18.46 12.51
C GLU A 193 7.04 -18.40 11.29
N GLU A 194 6.09 -17.47 11.30
CA GLU A 194 5.14 -17.25 10.22
C GLU A 194 4.77 -15.77 10.19
N TYR A 195 4.40 -15.27 9.01
CA TYR A 195 3.78 -13.96 8.82
C TYR A 195 2.38 -14.14 8.24
N LEU A 196 1.38 -13.56 8.92
CA LEU A 196 -0.01 -13.57 8.49
C LEU A 196 -0.51 -12.14 8.34
N GLU A 197 -1.00 -11.82 7.15
CA GLU A 197 -1.57 -10.51 6.86
C GLU A 197 -3.03 -10.65 6.46
N LEU A 198 -3.91 -10.00 7.23
CA LEU A 198 -5.26 -9.73 6.76
C LEU A 198 -5.22 -8.45 5.94
N HIS A 199 -5.65 -8.53 4.69
CA HIS A 199 -5.72 -7.39 3.80
C HIS A 199 -7.11 -7.28 3.17
N ILE A 200 -7.56 -6.06 2.88
CA ILE A 200 -8.79 -5.87 2.12
C ILE A 200 -8.60 -6.39 0.69
N GLU A 201 -9.67 -6.85 0.07
CA GLU A 201 -9.61 -7.38 -1.30
C GLU A 201 -9.24 -6.31 -2.33
N GLN A 202 -9.55 -5.04 -2.07
CA GLN A 202 -9.47 -3.94 -3.03
C GLN A 202 -10.31 -4.17 -4.31
N GLY A 203 -11.35 -4.98 -4.18
CA GLY A 203 -12.22 -5.41 -5.28
C GLY A 203 -13.58 -5.88 -4.77
N PRO A 204 -14.50 -6.26 -5.66
CA PRO A 204 -15.87 -6.59 -5.29
C PRO A 204 -16.15 -8.08 -5.09
N LEU A 205 -15.20 -9.00 -5.35
CA LEU A 205 -15.51 -10.43 -5.49
C LEU A 205 -16.03 -11.08 -4.21
N LEU A 206 -15.43 -10.77 -3.05
CA LEU A 206 -15.88 -11.34 -1.79
C LEU A 206 -17.27 -10.84 -1.43
N VAL A 207 -17.52 -9.54 -1.63
CA VAL A 207 -18.83 -8.92 -1.38
C VAL A 207 -19.90 -9.52 -2.29
N GLU A 208 -19.64 -9.61 -3.60
CA GLU A 208 -20.56 -10.19 -4.59
C GLU A 208 -20.86 -11.68 -4.32
N ARG A 209 -19.91 -12.38 -3.72
CA ARG A 209 -20.08 -13.80 -3.32
C ARG A 209 -20.61 -13.99 -1.92
N GLY A 210 -20.85 -12.92 -1.15
CA GLY A 210 -21.30 -12.98 0.25
C GLY A 210 -20.29 -13.65 1.17
N LEU A 211 -18.99 -13.59 0.87
CA LEU A 211 -17.91 -14.18 1.66
C LEU A 211 -17.29 -13.14 2.59
N PRO A 212 -17.14 -13.43 3.89
CA PRO A 212 -16.56 -12.50 4.84
C PRO A 212 -15.03 -12.40 4.71
N ALA A 213 -14.37 -13.47 4.26
CA ALA A 213 -12.93 -13.57 4.08
C ALA A 213 -12.60 -14.75 3.15
N ALA A 214 -11.35 -14.76 2.64
CA ALA A 214 -10.80 -15.88 1.89
C ALA A 214 -9.31 -16.03 2.20
N VAL A 215 -8.80 -17.26 2.06
CA VAL A 215 -7.35 -17.52 2.08
C VAL A 215 -6.83 -17.36 0.67
N VAL A 216 -5.81 -16.52 0.51
CA VAL A 216 -5.18 -16.25 -0.79
C VAL A 216 -4.37 -17.48 -1.20
N SER A 217 -4.61 -17.98 -2.42
CA SER A 217 -3.87 -19.12 -3.00
C SER A 217 -2.56 -18.69 -3.68
N GLY A 218 -2.41 -17.40 -3.99
CA GLY A 218 -1.23 -16.83 -4.62
C GLY A 218 -1.39 -15.36 -4.94
N ILE A 219 -0.28 -14.68 -5.17
CA ILE A 219 -0.23 -13.29 -5.62
C ILE A 219 -0.04 -13.29 -7.14
N ARG A 220 -0.90 -12.56 -7.87
CA ARG A 220 -0.81 -12.48 -9.34
C ARG A 220 0.51 -11.90 -9.83
N GLY A 221 1.17 -11.08 -9.06
CA GLY A 221 2.28 -10.28 -9.54
C GLY A 221 1.82 -9.17 -10.48
N ASN A 222 2.77 -8.50 -11.12
CA ASN A 222 2.45 -7.45 -12.09
C ASN A 222 3.56 -7.30 -13.13
N PHE A 223 3.15 -6.82 -14.30
CA PHE A 223 4.03 -6.40 -15.38
C PHE A 223 3.64 -4.98 -15.79
N ARG A 224 4.53 -4.02 -15.58
CA ARG A 224 4.23 -2.59 -15.75
C ARG A 224 5.09 -1.94 -16.81
N HIS A 225 4.43 -1.31 -17.77
CA HIS A 225 5.04 -0.33 -18.65
C HIS A 225 4.59 1.08 -18.23
N ARG A 226 5.48 1.83 -17.63
CA ARG A 226 5.18 3.18 -17.13
C ARG A 226 4.91 4.18 -18.25
N LEU A 227 5.59 4.01 -19.38
CA LEU A 227 5.46 4.88 -20.56
C LEU A 227 5.68 4.10 -21.84
N ILE A 228 4.63 3.94 -22.61
CA ILE A 228 4.63 3.47 -23.99
C ILE A 228 4.30 4.67 -24.86
N ARG A 229 4.91 4.79 -26.03
CA ARG A 229 4.67 5.90 -26.96
C ARG A 229 4.15 5.36 -28.27
N CYS A 230 2.98 5.86 -28.70
CA CYS A 230 2.53 5.78 -30.07
C CYS A 230 3.06 7.03 -30.81
N ILE A 231 3.93 6.83 -31.78
CA ILE A 231 4.52 7.91 -32.57
C ILE A 231 3.79 7.98 -33.89
N GLY A 232 3.28 9.14 -34.22
CA GLY A 232 2.54 9.44 -35.44
C GLY A 232 3.12 10.66 -36.15
N GLN A 233 2.26 11.38 -36.86
CA GLN A 233 2.63 12.59 -37.59
C GLN A 233 1.58 13.68 -37.37
N ALA A 234 2.04 14.86 -36.92
CA ALA A 234 1.16 16.02 -36.77
C ALA A 234 0.57 16.46 -38.09
N GLY A 235 -0.69 16.88 -38.06
CA GLY A 235 -1.37 17.34 -39.24
C GLY A 235 -2.66 18.11 -38.96
N HIS A 236 -3.19 18.78 -39.97
CA HIS A 236 -4.48 19.45 -39.89
C HIS A 236 -5.61 18.43 -40.09
N SER A 237 -6.54 18.36 -39.12
CA SER A 237 -7.59 17.33 -39.08
C SER A 237 -8.48 17.31 -40.33
N GLY A 238 -8.77 18.47 -40.94
CA GLY A 238 -9.59 18.60 -42.13
C GLY A 238 -8.81 18.49 -43.46
N ALA A 239 -7.45 18.53 -43.40
CA ALA A 239 -6.64 18.52 -44.63
C ALA A 239 -5.96 17.19 -44.93
N VAL A 240 -5.75 16.33 -43.89
CA VAL A 240 -5.08 15.03 -44.06
C VAL A 240 -6.14 13.93 -44.21
N PRO A 241 -6.31 13.34 -45.42
CA PRO A 241 -7.23 12.23 -45.63
C PRO A 241 -6.80 10.99 -44.83
N ARG A 242 -7.77 10.11 -44.50
CA ARG A 242 -7.52 8.92 -43.66
C ARG A 242 -6.37 8.06 -44.16
N ALA A 243 -6.24 7.86 -45.46
CA ALA A 243 -5.21 7.01 -46.05
C ALA A 243 -3.78 7.51 -45.88
N TYR A 244 -3.61 8.81 -45.56
CA TYR A 244 -2.30 9.46 -45.31
C TYR A 244 -2.11 9.87 -43.88
N ARG A 245 -3.02 9.46 -42.97
CA ARG A 245 -3.01 9.87 -41.58
C ARG A 245 -2.23 8.87 -40.74
N HIS A 246 -1.20 9.36 -40.04
CA HIS A 246 -0.48 8.63 -39.02
C HIS A 246 -0.92 9.15 -37.66
N ASP A 247 -2.11 8.76 -37.24
CA ASP A 247 -2.78 9.27 -36.05
C ASP A 247 -2.52 8.34 -34.84
N PRO A 248 -1.72 8.77 -33.83
CA PRO A 248 -1.37 7.93 -32.70
C PRO A 248 -2.55 7.65 -31.76
N VAL A 249 -3.60 8.50 -31.80
CA VAL A 249 -4.81 8.29 -30.98
C VAL A 249 -5.61 7.12 -31.57
N LEU A 250 -5.76 7.05 -32.90
CA LEU A 250 -6.44 5.92 -33.55
C LEU A 250 -5.64 4.62 -33.37
N ALA A 251 -4.30 4.69 -33.47
CA ALA A 251 -3.45 3.53 -33.24
C ALA A 251 -3.56 3.01 -31.78
N PHE A 252 -3.60 3.91 -30.80
CA PHE A 252 -3.83 3.55 -29.40
C PHE A 252 -5.23 2.92 -29.20
N ALA A 253 -6.27 3.50 -29.78
CA ALA A 253 -7.64 2.96 -29.68
C ALA A 253 -7.73 1.54 -30.25
N GLU A 254 -7.12 1.28 -31.43
CA GLU A 254 -7.06 -0.06 -32.01
C GLU A 254 -6.28 -1.05 -31.14
N LEU A 255 -5.13 -0.62 -30.59
CA LEU A 255 -4.36 -1.45 -29.67
C LEU A 255 -5.19 -1.84 -28.45
N MET A 256 -5.85 -0.88 -27.80
CA MET A 256 -6.68 -1.16 -26.62
C MET A 256 -7.85 -2.08 -26.92
N HIS A 257 -8.50 -1.92 -28.07
CA HIS A 257 -9.55 -2.83 -28.51
C HIS A 257 -9.02 -4.28 -28.68
N ARG A 258 -7.88 -4.46 -29.32
CA ARG A 258 -7.25 -5.79 -29.47
C ARG A 258 -6.82 -6.40 -28.15
N LEU A 259 -6.35 -5.58 -27.21
CA LEU A 259 -6.00 -6.03 -25.87
C LEU A 259 -7.24 -6.46 -25.07
N ASP A 260 -8.35 -5.74 -25.21
CA ASP A 260 -9.64 -6.08 -24.58
C ASP A 260 -10.19 -7.41 -25.14
N ASP A 261 -10.20 -7.59 -26.46
CA ASP A 261 -10.58 -8.87 -27.08
C ASP A 261 -9.71 -10.03 -26.60
N THR A 262 -8.40 -9.80 -26.46
CA THR A 262 -7.45 -10.81 -25.97
C THR A 262 -7.71 -11.12 -24.51
N TRP A 263 -7.99 -10.12 -23.70
CA TRP A 263 -8.33 -10.27 -22.27
C TRP A 263 -9.59 -11.11 -22.11
N ASP A 264 -10.67 -10.78 -22.81
CA ASP A 264 -11.92 -11.55 -22.80
C ASP A 264 -11.69 -13.01 -23.24
N HIS A 265 -10.89 -13.23 -24.29
CA HIS A 265 -10.53 -14.58 -24.74
C HIS A 265 -9.78 -15.37 -23.64
N LEU A 266 -8.80 -14.76 -22.97
CA LEU A 266 -8.04 -15.39 -21.89
C LEU A 266 -8.95 -15.76 -20.72
N LEU A 267 -9.84 -14.86 -20.30
CA LEU A 267 -10.81 -15.14 -19.24
C LEU A 267 -11.74 -16.30 -19.61
N ARG A 268 -12.24 -16.34 -20.84
CA ARG A 268 -13.09 -17.46 -21.33
C ARG A 268 -12.36 -18.79 -21.37
N THR A 269 -11.05 -18.80 -21.55
CA THR A 269 -10.23 -20.02 -21.51
C THR A 269 -9.75 -20.38 -20.10
N GLY A 270 -10.27 -19.70 -19.05
CA GLY A 270 -9.97 -19.98 -17.64
C GLY A 270 -8.63 -19.43 -17.15
N ARG A 271 -8.01 -18.54 -17.91
CA ARG A 271 -6.81 -17.80 -17.47
C ARG A 271 -7.21 -16.54 -16.74
N ASP A 272 -6.52 -16.29 -15.63
CA ASP A 272 -6.73 -15.10 -14.83
C ASP A 272 -5.81 -13.97 -15.32
N LEU A 273 -6.41 -12.84 -15.68
CA LEU A 273 -5.70 -11.66 -16.14
C LEU A 273 -6.47 -10.40 -15.75
N VAL A 274 -5.73 -9.34 -15.41
CA VAL A 274 -6.27 -7.97 -15.30
C VAL A 274 -5.38 -7.03 -16.10
N LEU A 275 -5.98 -6.11 -16.86
CA LEU A 275 -5.28 -5.14 -17.69
C LEU A 275 -5.82 -3.73 -17.45
N THR A 276 -4.92 -2.77 -17.25
CA THR A 276 -5.29 -1.36 -17.03
C THR A 276 -4.32 -0.44 -17.76
N SER A 277 -4.85 0.61 -18.40
CA SER A 277 -4.10 1.77 -18.87
C SER A 277 -4.50 2.97 -18.00
N GLY A 278 -3.74 3.21 -16.92
CA GLY A 278 -4.08 4.23 -15.92
C GLY A 278 -3.63 5.65 -16.31
N ILE A 279 -2.72 5.78 -17.28
CA ILE A 279 -2.22 7.06 -17.77
C ILE A 279 -2.31 7.05 -19.27
N VAL A 280 -3.02 8.04 -19.88
CA VAL A 280 -3.13 8.24 -21.32
C VAL A 280 -3.11 9.73 -21.59
N GLY A 281 -2.29 10.16 -22.56
CA GLY A 281 -2.26 11.57 -22.92
C GLY A 281 -1.39 11.91 -24.11
N THR A 282 -1.73 13.02 -24.74
CA THR A 282 -0.90 13.70 -25.73
C THR A 282 -0.27 14.94 -25.09
N ASP A 283 0.70 15.58 -25.74
CA ASP A 283 1.35 16.79 -25.22
C ASP A 283 0.35 17.95 -25.11
N ALA A 284 0.06 18.37 -23.85
CA ALA A 284 -0.87 19.46 -23.57
C ALA A 284 -0.45 20.81 -24.17
N GLN A 285 0.84 21.03 -24.37
CA GLN A 285 1.35 22.30 -24.97
C GLN A 285 0.99 22.41 -26.45
N SER A 286 0.76 21.28 -27.11
CA SER A 286 0.46 21.23 -28.54
C SER A 286 -1.03 20.97 -28.82
N HIS A 287 -1.91 20.98 -27.83
CA HIS A 287 -3.33 20.70 -28.00
C HIS A 287 -4.02 21.75 -28.88
N ALA A 288 -4.74 21.28 -29.90
CA ALA A 288 -5.70 22.07 -30.67
C ALA A 288 -6.77 21.14 -31.26
N ILE A 289 -8.03 21.59 -31.28
CA ILE A 289 -9.19 20.78 -31.74
C ILE A 289 -8.98 20.26 -33.18
N ALA A 290 -8.37 21.06 -34.04
CA ALA A 290 -8.15 20.73 -35.45
C ALA A 290 -6.77 20.14 -35.74
N ARG A 291 -6.07 19.63 -34.74
CA ARG A 291 -4.73 19.04 -34.88
C ARG A 291 -4.75 17.54 -34.67
N ILE A 292 -4.15 16.80 -35.59
CA ILE A 292 -3.72 15.41 -35.37
C ILE A 292 -2.44 15.49 -34.53
N PRO A 293 -2.35 14.84 -33.34
CA PRO A 293 -1.12 14.84 -32.55
C PRO A 293 -0.03 14.01 -33.25
N ASP A 294 1.22 14.28 -32.91
CA ASP A 294 2.40 13.53 -33.39
C ASP A 294 2.79 12.40 -32.44
N MET A 295 2.32 12.43 -31.19
CA MET A 295 2.61 11.40 -30.19
C MET A 295 1.46 11.26 -29.20
N LEU A 296 1.22 10.03 -28.75
CA LEU A 296 0.41 9.71 -27.57
C LEU A 296 1.24 8.82 -26.64
N GLY A 297 1.32 9.20 -25.36
CA GLY A 297 1.90 8.41 -24.31
C GLY A 297 0.84 7.69 -23.50
N PHE A 298 1.11 6.45 -23.06
CA PHE A 298 0.23 5.69 -22.18
C PHE A 298 1.00 4.71 -21.31
N SER A 299 0.37 4.24 -20.24
CA SER A 299 0.90 3.18 -19.38
C SER A 299 0.12 1.89 -19.54
N LEU A 300 0.71 0.76 -19.20
CA LEU A 300 0.03 -0.52 -19.02
C LEU A 300 0.43 -1.16 -17.71
N ASP A 301 -0.55 -1.63 -16.95
CA ASP A 301 -0.42 -2.53 -15.80
C ASP A 301 -1.16 -3.83 -16.15
N ILE A 302 -0.43 -4.93 -16.16
CA ILE A 302 -0.95 -6.26 -16.47
C ILE A 302 -0.68 -7.15 -15.27
N ARG A 303 -1.72 -7.80 -14.78
CA ARG A 303 -1.66 -8.68 -13.61
C ARG A 303 -2.26 -10.05 -13.90
#